data_f2dd09dc3611462814f42ce557d33ab9
#
_entry.id   f2dd09dc3611462814f42ce557d33ab9
#
_cell.length_a   1.000
_cell.length_b   1.000
_cell.length_c   1.000
_cell.angle_alpha   90.00
_cell.angle_beta   90.00
_cell.angle_gamma   90.00
#
_symmetry.space_group_name_H-M   'P 1'
#
loop_
_entity.id
_entity.type
_entity.pdbx_description
1 polymer ?
#
loop_
_entity_poly.entity_id
_entity_poly.type
_entity_poly.pdbx_seq_one_letter_code
_entity_poly.pdbx_strand_id
1 'polypeptide(L)'
;FGDGRSLGSRGGEACAIDLIAQAWAAMCGLSHAEEAFESAMALLVDRENGVVRLLAPPFGQPDAEVGYISNYLPGVRENGGQYTHAAAWLLRAACLLNKPDQAMELFSVLNPIAHGAGPLAMHRYKAEPYVLAGDVYAVGRNAGRGGWTWYTGAAGWLYTALLSDMLGVVRRGDRLFISPCTGFEEYTVRYRFGGAMYEITVRGGAHGPEEGVALVDDGLHHRIEV
;
A
#
# COMPACT_ATOMS: atom_id res chain seq x y z
N PHE A 1 -3.25 -27.71 1.76
CA PHE A 1 -4.60 -28.27 1.79
C PHE A 1 -4.67 -29.53 2.65
N GLY A 2 -5.88 -29.92 3.08
CA GLY A 2 -6.09 -31.12 3.88
C GLY A 2 -5.74 -32.44 3.17
N ASP A 3 -5.67 -32.42 1.85
CA ASP A 3 -5.27 -33.55 0.98
C ASP A 3 -3.75 -33.62 0.74
N GLY A 4 -2.97 -32.73 1.34
CA GLY A 4 -1.51 -32.65 1.17
C GLY A 4 -1.03 -31.83 -0.03
N ARG A 5 -1.91 -31.27 -0.86
CA ARG A 5 -1.50 -30.35 -1.92
C ARG A 5 -0.89 -29.08 -1.32
N SER A 6 0.17 -28.57 -1.93
CA SER A 6 0.81 -27.31 -1.53
C SER A 6 0.11 -26.12 -2.16
N LEU A 7 -0.02 -25.03 -1.40
CA LEU A 7 -0.44 -23.71 -1.87
C LEU A 7 0.58 -22.67 -1.37
N GLY A 8 0.85 -21.64 -2.16
CA GLY A 8 1.82 -20.61 -1.79
C GLY A 8 3.28 -21.07 -1.84
N SER A 9 3.58 -22.13 -2.60
CA SER A 9 4.92 -22.68 -2.76
C SER A 9 5.48 -22.44 -4.15
N ARG A 10 6.81 -22.26 -4.26
CA ARG A 10 7.50 -22.12 -5.56
C ARG A 10 7.17 -23.32 -6.46
N GLY A 11 6.84 -23.00 -7.71
CA GLY A 11 6.51 -24.02 -8.72
C GLY A 11 5.07 -24.53 -8.64
N GLY A 12 4.21 -23.98 -7.79
CA GLY A 12 2.79 -24.22 -7.82
C GLY A 12 2.16 -23.74 -9.12
N GLU A 13 1.22 -24.51 -9.68
CA GLU A 13 0.50 -24.15 -10.92
C GLU A 13 -0.40 -22.91 -10.71
N ALA A 14 -0.90 -22.70 -9.49
CA ALA A 14 -1.65 -21.53 -9.08
C ALA A 14 -1.23 -21.07 -7.68
N CYS A 15 -1.38 -19.79 -7.40
CA CYS A 15 -1.04 -19.17 -6.13
C CYS A 15 0.32 -19.64 -5.58
N ALA A 16 1.37 -19.55 -6.42
CA ALA A 16 2.74 -19.85 -5.99
C ALA A 16 3.28 -18.81 -5.01
N ILE A 17 2.72 -17.60 -5.05
CA ILE A 17 2.98 -16.51 -4.12
C ILE A 17 1.69 -15.75 -3.82
N ASP A 18 1.50 -15.33 -2.57
CA ASP A 18 0.38 -14.54 -2.07
C ASP A 18 0.89 -13.26 -1.40
N LEU A 19 0.32 -12.12 -1.76
CA LEU A 19 0.74 -10.81 -1.31
C LEU A 19 0.57 -10.59 0.19
N ILE A 20 -0.53 -11.11 0.75
CA ILE A 20 -0.85 -10.92 2.17
C ILE A 20 0.26 -11.54 3.03
N ALA A 21 0.62 -12.78 2.73
CA ALA A 21 1.67 -13.49 3.46
C ALA A 21 3.01 -12.75 3.40
N GLN A 22 3.40 -12.26 2.21
CA GLN A 22 4.66 -11.53 2.03
C GLN A 22 4.67 -10.17 2.76
N ALA A 23 3.62 -9.38 2.61
CA ALA A 23 3.52 -8.08 3.27
C ALA A 23 3.51 -8.22 4.80
N TRP A 24 2.77 -9.20 5.33
CA TRP A 24 2.72 -9.43 6.77
C TRP A 24 4.00 -10.03 7.34
N ALA A 25 4.80 -10.77 6.56
CA ALA A 25 6.13 -11.18 6.98
C ALA A 25 7.00 -9.97 7.36
N ALA A 26 6.96 -8.90 6.54
CA ALA A 26 7.64 -7.65 6.83
C ALA A 26 7.01 -6.89 8.01
N MET A 27 5.67 -6.76 8.01
CA MET A 27 4.95 -6.04 9.06
C MET A 27 5.11 -6.67 10.46
N CYS A 28 5.36 -7.98 10.52
CA CYS A 28 5.60 -8.71 11.76
C CYS A 28 7.10 -8.82 12.12
N GLY A 29 8.00 -8.30 11.29
CA GLY A 29 9.45 -8.33 11.54
C GLY A 29 10.04 -9.75 11.57
N LEU A 30 9.54 -10.64 10.71
CA LEU A 30 10.05 -12.01 10.62
C LEU A 30 11.49 -12.02 10.05
N SER A 31 12.27 -13.05 10.36
CA SER A 31 13.66 -13.17 9.91
C SER A 31 13.87 -13.17 8.40
N HIS A 32 12.84 -13.54 7.62
CA HIS A 32 12.84 -13.56 6.15
C HIS A 32 11.97 -12.45 5.54
N ALA A 33 11.69 -11.40 6.30
CA ALA A 33 10.85 -10.27 5.88
C ALA A 33 11.34 -9.61 4.58
N GLU A 34 12.64 -9.41 4.45
CA GLU A 34 13.25 -8.78 3.29
C GLU A 34 13.11 -9.64 2.03
N GLU A 35 13.37 -10.95 2.14
CA GLU A 35 13.19 -11.90 1.03
C GLU A 35 11.73 -12.00 0.59
N ALA A 36 10.79 -11.97 1.54
CA ALA A 36 9.36 -11.97 1.29
C ALA A 36 8.94 -10.69 0.52
N PHE A 37 9.40 -9.53 0.98
CA PHE A 37 9.14 -8.26 0.32
C PHE A 37 9.69 -8.22 -1.11
N GLU A 38 10.96 -8.57 -1.32
CA GLU A 38 11.58 -8.58 -2.65
C GLU A 38 10.88 -9.58 -3.59
N SER A 39 10.44 -10.73 -3.08
CA SER A 39 9.65 -11.69 -3.85
C SER A 39 8.30 -11.08 -4.29
N ALA A 40 7.63 -10.36 -3.41
CA ALA A 40 6.39 -9.67 -3.74
C ALA A 40 6.62 -8.58 -4.80
N MET A 41 7.65 -7.75 -4.64
CA MET A 41 8.01 -6.71 -5.62
C MET A 41 8.33 -7.28 -7.01
N ALA A 42 9.03 -8.42 -7.04
CA ALA A 42 9.45 -9.05 -8.30
C ALA A 42 8.30 -9.78 -9.02
N LEU A 43 7.41 -10.44 -8.28
CA LEU A 43 6.44 -11.37 -8.85
C LEU A 43 5.00 -10.84 -8.86
N LEU A 44 4.67 -9.88 -8.00
CA LEU A 44 3.30 -9.39 -7.85
C LEU A 44 3.12 -7.93 -8.32
N VAL A 45 4.17 -7.12 -8.40
CA VAL A 45 4.08 -5.76 -8.93
C VAL A 45 4.16 -5.80 -10.46
N ASP A 46 3.02 -5.65 -11.10
CA ASP A 46 2.89 -5.58 -12.55
C ASP A 46 3.05 -4.12 -13.01
N ARG A 47 4.28 -3.76 -13.36
CA ARG A 47 4.67 -2.40 -13.75
C ARG A 47 4.06 -1.97 -15.08
N GLU A 48 3.84 -2.91 -16.00
CA GLU A 48 3.23 -2.65 -17.30
C GLU A 48 1.77 -2.21 -17.14
N ASN A 49 1.04 -2.90 -16.28
CA ASN A 49 -0.37 -2.62 -16.04
C ASN A 49 -0.63 -1.66 -14.87
N GLY A 50 0.40 -1.32 -14.08
CA GLY A 50 0.27 -0.44 -12.93
C GLY A 50 -0.65 -1.03 -11.86
N VAL A 51 -0.45 -2.29 -11.49
CA VAL A 51 -1.23 -3.00 -10.48
C VAL A 51 -0.34 -3.86 -9.58
N VAL A 52 -0.77 -4.07 -8.35
CA VAL A 52 -0.16 -5.01 -7.41
C VAL A 52 -1.08 -6.22 -7.26
N ARG A 53 -0.69 -7.34 -7.84
CA ARG A 53 -1.51 -8.57 -7.82
C ARG A 53 -1.61 -9.16 -6.43
N LEU A 54 -2.79 -9.67 -6.06
CA LEU A 54 -2.97 -10.35 -4.78
C LEU A 54 -2.21 -11.68 -4.73
N LEU A 55 -2.24 -12.43 -5.81
CA LEU A 55 -1.55 -13.72 -5.94
C LEU A 55 -1.11 -13.96 -7.39
N ALA A 56 -0.13 -14.83 -7.57
CA ALA A 56 0.33 -15.27 -8.88
C ALA A 56 0.87 -16.73 -8.84
N PRO A 57 0.67 -17.53 -9.89
CA PRO A 57 -0.33 -17.37 -10.95
C PRO A 57 -1.76 -17.43 -10.41
N PRO A 58 -2.74 -16.83 -11.10
CA PRO A 58 -4.15 -16.95 -10.69
C PRO A 58 -4.67 -18.39 -10.93
N PHE A 59 -5.76 -18.74 -10.27
CA PHE A 59 -6.46 -20.01 -10.49
C PHE A 59 -7.12 -19.99 -11.87
N GLY A 60 -6.78 -20.96 -12.72
CA GLY A 60 -7.30 -21.06 -14.09
C GLY A 60 -8.68 -21.71 -14.18
N GLN A 61 -9.04 -22.53 -13.19
CA GLN A 61 -10.31 -23.25 -13.12
C GLN A 61 -10.89 -23.21 -11.70
N PRO A 62 -12.21 -23.31 -11.55
CA PRO A 62 -12.84 -23.47 -10.25
C PRO A 62 -12.29 -24.69 -9.51
N ASP A 63 -11.94 -24.51 -8.24
CA ASP A 63 -11.46 -25.54 -7.32
C ASP A 63 -12.22 -25.43 -5.99
N ALA A 64 -12.97 -26.48 -5.65
CA ALA A 64 -13.80 -26.48 -4.45
C ALA A 64 -12.98 -26.36 -3.15
N GLU A 65 -11.74 -26.85 -3.14
CA GLU A 65 -10.84 -26.74 -1.98
C GLU A 65 -10.31 -25.32 -1.78
N VAL A 66 -10.21 -24.55 -2.86
CA VAL A 66 -9.86 -23.12 -2.83
C VAL A 66 -11.07 -22.25 -2.45
N GLY A 67 -12.28 -22.74 -2.78
CA GLY A 67 -13.52 -22.03 -2.54
C GLY A 67 -13.80 -20.95 -3.58
N TYR A 68 -14.54 -19.90 -3.18
CA TYR A 68 -15.09 -18.89 -4.10
C TYR A 68 -14.04 -18.09 -4.90
N ILE A 69 -12.82 -17.97 -4.40
CA ILE A 69 -11.76 -17.22 -5.07
C ILE A 69 -11.48 -17.78 -6.46
N SER A 70 -11.43 -19.11 -6.58
CA SER A 70 -11.20 -19.78 -7.87
C SER A 70 -12.34 -19.63 -8.88
N ASN A 71 -13.51 -19.15 -8.45
CA ASN A 71 -14.66 -18.89 -9.34
C ASN A 71 -14.56 -17.51 -10.05
N TYR A 72 -13.71 -16.60 -9.59
CA TYR A 72 -13.45 -15.39 -10.33
C TYR A 72 -12.54 -15.66 -11.53
N LEU A 73 -12.75 -14.91 -12.59
CA LEU A 73 -11.84 -14.95 -13.74
C LEU A 73 -10.40 -14.60 -13.31
N PRO A 74 -9.38 -15.26 -13.89
CA PRO A 74 -7.99 -14.90 -13.67
C PRO A 74 -7.74 -13.39 -13.85
N GLY A 75 -7.06 -12.77 -12.89
CA GLY A 75 -6.76 -11.34 -12.87
C GLY A 75 -7.91 -10.44 -12.41
N VAL A 76 -8.99 -11.01 -11.87
CA VAL A 76 -10.14 -10.27 -11.36
C VAL A 76 -10.30 -10.51 -9.88
N ARG A 77 -10.44 -9.42 -9.10
CA ARG A 77 -10.61 -9.46 -7.64
C ARG A 77 -9.54 -10.30 -6.97
N GLU A 78 -9.92 -11.15 -6.03
CA GLU A 78 -9.00 -11.98 -5.25
C GLU A 78 -8.30 -13.06 -6.09
N ASN A 79 -8.77 -13.36 -7.29
CA ASN A 79 -8.10 -14.31 -8.17
C ASN A 79 -7.01 -13.63 -9.04
N GLY A 80 -6.01 -13.05 -8.39
CA GLY A 80 -4.84 -12.46 -9.06
C GLY A 80 -5.06 -11.03 -9.61
N GLY A 81 -6.21 -10.40 -9.31
CA GLY A 81 -6.36 -8.95 -9.44
C GLY A 81 -5.61 -8.20 -8.33
N GLN A 82 -5.60 -6.87 -8.39
CA GLN A 82 -5.15 -6.08 -7.25
C GLN A 82 -6.26 -6.08 -6.18
N TYR A 83 -5.95 -6.58 -5.02
CA TYR A 83 -6.73 -6.35 -3.81
C TYR A 83 -6.07 -5.18 -3.08
N THR A 84 -6.65 -3.99 -3.23
CA THR A 84 -5.98 -2.73 -2.86
C THR A 84 -5.65 -2.63 -1.37
N HIS A 85 -6.42 -3.27 -0.52
CA HIS A 85 -6.14 -3.41 0.90
C HIS A 85 -4.76 -4.06 1.16
N ALA A 86 -4.50 -5.21 0.52
CA ALA A 86 -3.23 -5.92 0.63
C ALA A 86 -2.08 -5.14 -0.05
N ALA A 87 -2.37 -4.44 -1.14
CA ALA A 87 -1.38 -3.59 -1.80
C ALA A 87 -0.95 -2.41 -0.91
N ALA A 88 -1.86 -1.84 -0.10
CA ALA A 88 -1.51 -0.85 0.91
C ALA A 88 -0.61 -1.43 2.02
N TRP A 89 -0.78 -2.71 2.37
CA TRP A 89 0.14 -3.39 3.30
C TRP A 89 1.53 -3.58 2.71
N LEU A 90 1.66 -3.82 1.40
CA LEU A 90 2.97 -3.88 0.76
C LEU A 90 3.68 -2.52 0.79
N LEU A 91 2.97 -1.42 0.57
CA LEU A 91 3.51 -0.08 0.75
C LEU A 91 4.01 0.14 2.18
N ARG A 92 3.21 -0.24 3.17
CA ARG A 92 3.63 -0.19 4.57
C ARG A 92 4.87 -1.05 4.83
N ALA A 93 4.92 -2.26 4.28
CA ALA A 93 6.08 -3.14 4.37
C ALA A 93 7.35 -2.48 3.81
N ALA A 94 7.26 -1.80 2.66
CA ALA A 94 8.36 -1.02 2.10
C ALA A 94 8.88 0.03 3.09
N CYS A 95 7.97 0.78 3.71
CA CYS A 95 8.34 1.79 4.69
C CYS A 95 9.00 1.19 5.95
N LEU A 96 8.45 0.10 6.48
CA LEU A 96 9.00 -0.59 7.65
C LEU A 96 10.39 -1.20 7.39
N LEU A 97 10.67 -1.60 6.16
CA LEU A 97 11.98 -2.09 5.71
C LEU A 97 12.92 -0.96 5.25
N ASN A 98 12.51 0.30 5.43
CA ASN A 98 13.27 1.49 4.99
C ASN A 98 13.67 1.45 3.50
N LYS A 99 12.70 1.18 2.63
CA LYS A 99 12.83 1.10 1.18
C LYS A 99 12.12 2.28 0.50
N PRO A 100 12.63 3.52 0.58
CA PRO A 100 11.91 4.71 0.11
C PRO A 100 11.59 4.68 -1.39
N ASP A 101 12.47 4.16 -2.23
CA ASP A 101 12.25 4.09 -3.68
C ASP A 101 11.07 3.16 -4.02
N GLN A 102 11.03 1.98 -3.39
CA GLN A 102 9.91 1.04 -3.55
C GLN A 102 8.62 1.58 -2.94
N ALA A 103 8.69 2.31 -1.84
CA ALA A 103 7.54 2.99 -1.26
C ALA A 103 6.96 4.04 -2.23
N MET A 104 7.81 4.83 -2.89
CA MET A 104 7.41 5.80 -3.91
C MET A 104 6.82 5.11 -5.15
N GLU A 105 7.41 4.00 -5.60
CA GLU A 105 6.88 3.19 -6.71
C GLU A 105 5.46 2.69 -6.36
N LEU A 106 5.30 2.05 -5.21
CA LEU A 106 4.00 1.54 -4.77
C LEU A 106 2.97 2.65 -4.57
N PHE A 107 3.38 3.79 -4.02
CA PHE A 107 2.51 4.96 -3.90
C PHE A 107 2.02 5.44 -5.27
N SER A 108 2.88 5.49 -6.27
CA SER A 108 2.49 5.91 -7.63
C SER A 108 1.47 4.96 -8.26
N VAL A 109 1.60 3.66 -8.00
CA VAL A 109 0.66 2.63 -8.47
C VAL A 109 -0.69 2.70 -7.75
N LEU A 110 -0.68 3.02 -6.45
CA LEU A 110 -1.90 3.01 -5.62
C LEU A 110 -2.66 4.33 -5.63
N ASN A 111 -2.01 5.44 -6.01
CA ASN A 111 -2.58 6.77 -5.91
C ASN A 111 -3.75 6.98 -6.92
N PRO A 112 -4.99 7.15 -6.47
CA PRO A 112 -6.13 7.35 -7.37
C PRO A 112 -6.03 8.64 -8.18
N ILE A 113 -5.31 9.67 -7.68
CA ILE A 113 -5.08 10.91 -8.40
C ILE A 113 -4.21 10.65 -9.64
N ALA A 114 -3.20 9.78 -9.54
CA ALA A 114 -2.38 9.37 -10.67
C ALA A 114 -3.21 8.66 -11.75
N HIS A 115 -4.15 7.82 -11.34
CA HIS A 115 -5.10 7.16 -12.24
C HIS A 115 -6.10 8.11 -12.91
N GLY A 116 -6.28 9.29 -12.33
CA GLY A 116 -7.12 10.38 -12.88
C GLY A 116 -6.35 11.48 -13.61
N ALA A 117 -5.02 11.38 -13.76
CA ALA A 117 -4.16 12.48 -14.21
C ALA A 117 -4.29 12.87 -15.69
N GLY A 118 -5.12 12.19 -16.47
CA GLY A 118 -5.37 12.54 -17.87
C GLY A 118 -6.43 11.65 -18.52
N PRO A 119 -6.89 12.01 -19.74
CA PRO A 119 -7.99 11.31 -20.41
C PRO A 119 -7.77 9.80 -20.59
N LEU A 120 -6.53 9.39 -20.92
CA LEU A 120 -6.19 7.98 -21.11
C LEU A 120 -6.19 7.21 -19.79
N ALA A 121 -5.62 7.80 -18.72
CA ALA A 121 -5.62 7.22 -17.39
C ALA A 121 -7.05 7.07 -16.86
N MET A 122 -7.88 8.11 -16.98
CA MET A 122 -9.30 8.07 -16.59
C MET A 122 -10.09 7.04 -17.40
N HIS A 123 -9.85 6.96 -18.72
CA HIS A 123 -10.50 5.96 -19.57
C HIS A 123 -10.12 4.52 -19.20
N ARG A 124 -8.89 4.32 -18.74
CA ARG A 124 -8.40 3.02 -18.26
C ARG A 124 -8.98 2.68 -16.89
N TYR A 125 -8.86 3.60 -15.92
CA TYR A 125 -9.27 3.36 -14.53
C TYR A 125 -10.79 3.24 -14.37
N LYS A 126 -11.56 4.08 -15.04
CA LYS A 126 -13.05 4.06 -15.07
C LYS A 126 -13.70 4.08 -13.67
N ALA A 127 -13.01 4.64 -12.70
CA ALA A 127 -13.54 4.95 -11.38
C ALA A 127 -13.40 6.46 -11.15
N GLU A 128 -14.01 6.97 -10.11
CA GLU A 128 -13.89 8.38 -9.74
C GLU A 128 -12.40 8.71 -9.45
N PRO A 129 -11.86 9.82 -10.00
CA PRO A 129 -10.41 10.11 -9.96
C PRO A 129 -9.87 10.45 -8.56
N TYR A 130 -10.73 10.52 -7.57
CA TYR A 130 -10.41 10.77 -6.16
C TYR A 130 -10.77 9.59 -5.25
N VAL A 131 -11.24 8.48 -5.80
CA VAL A 131 -11.67 7.30 -5.05
C VAL A 131 -10.67 6.17 -5.23
N LEU A 132 -10.23 5.60 -4.12
CA LEU A 132 -9.42 4.40 -4.13
C LEU A 132 -10.33 3.19 -4.40
N ALA A 133 -10.16 2.54 -5.56
CA ALA A 133 -10.88 1.32 -5.85
C ALA A 133 -10.43 0.19 -4.91
N GLY A 134 -11.39 -0.60 -4.40
CA GLY A 134 -11.12 -1.75 -3.53
C GLY A 134 -10.38 -2.87 -4.25
N ASP A 135 -10.61 -2.98 -5.57
CA ASP A 135 -9.88 -3.89 -6.46
C ASP A 135 -9.58 -3.22 -7.81
N VAL A 136 -8.52 -3.65 -8.48
CA VAL A 136 -8.16 -3.23 -9.84
C VAL A 136 -7.89 -4.49 -10.67
N TYR A 137 -8.44 -4.53 -11.87
CA TYR A 137 -8.26 -5.68 -12.76
C TYR A 137 -6.82 -5.75 -13.30
N ALA A 138 -6.28 -6.97 -13.36
CA ALA A 138 -4.89 -7.22 -13.75
C ALA A 138 -4.76 -7.99 -15.07
N VAL A 139 -5.81 -8.07 -15.89
CA VAL A 139 -5.79 -8.93 -17.08
C VAL A 139 -6.51 -8.33 -18.28
N GLY A 140 -5.93 -8.60 -19.47
CA GLY A 140 -6.52 -8.32 -20.78
C GLY A 140 -6.83 -6.83 -20.99
N ARG A 141 -7.84 -6.54 -21.80
CA ARG A 141 -8.26 -5.17 -22.14
C ARG A 141 -8.77 -4.35 -20.94
N ASN A 142 -9.03 -4.99 -19.82
CA ASN A 142 -9.49 -4.36 -18.58
C ASN A 142 -8.38 -4.15 -17.55
N ALA A 143 -7.13 -4.49 -17.87
CA ALA A 143 -6.01 -4.26 -16.95
C ALA A 143 -5.91 -2.77 -16.57
N GLY A 144 -5.77 -2.48 -15.28
CA GLY A 144 -5.77 -1.13 -14.73
C GLY A 144 -7.16 -0.52 -14.52
N ARG A 145 -8.25 -1.25 -14.80
CA ARG A 145 -9.61 -0.80 -14.51
C ARG A 145 -9.93 -0.99 -13.04
N GLY A 146 -10.38 0.06 -12.36
CA GLY A 146 -10.96 0.00 -11.03
C GLY A 146 -12.25 -0.82 -11.04
N GLY A 147 -12.39 -1.69 -10.04
CA GLY A 147 -13.57 -2.49 -9.80
C GLY A 147 -14.50 -1.81 -8.80
N TRP A 148 -14.61 -2.35 -7.59
CA TRP A 148 -15.50 -1.81 -6.56
C TRP A 148 -14.91 -0.55 -5.93
N THR A 149 -15.70 0.51 -5.89
CA THR A 149 -15.36 1.80 -5.28
C THR A 149 -16.13 2.01 -3.96
N TRP A 150 -15.70 3.02 -3.18
CA TRP A 150 -16.33 3.39 -1.90
C TRP A 150 -16.22 2.34 -0.79
N TYR A 151 -15.34 1.36 -0.94
CA TYR A 151 -14.93 0.46 0.13
C TYR A 151 -13.86 1.15 0.99
N THR A 152 -14.21 1.51 2.20
CA THR A 152 -13.40 2.38 3.05
C THR A 152 -12.18 1.71 3.67
N GLY A 153 -12.15 0.38 3.77
CA GLY A 153 -11.04 -0.36 4.38
C GLY A 153 -9.70 -0.11 3.68
N ALA A 154 -9.66 -0.25 2.36
CA ALA A 154 -8.46 0.01 1.58
C ALA A 154 -8.00 1.48 1.71
N ALA A 155 -8.94 2.43 1.65
CA ALA A 155 -8.66 3.86 1.80
C ALA A 155 -8.10 4.19 3.19
N GLY A 156 -8.67 3.61 4.25
CA GLY A 156 -8.18 3.79 5.62
C GLY A 156 -6.75 3.27 5.80
N TRP A 157 -6.45 2.09 5.25
CA TRP A 157 -5.10 1.53 5.28
C TRP A 157 -4.11 2.36 4.47
N LEU A 158 -4.47 2.78 3.25
CA LEU A 158 -3.59 3.63 2.45
C LEU A 158 -3.33 4.97 3.14
N TYR A 159 -4.37 5.62 3.67
CA TYR A 159 -4.21 6.87 4.43
C TYR A 159 -3.25 6.69 5.62
N THR A 160 -3.41 5.61 6.39
CA THR A 160 -2.53 5.32 7.53
C THR A 160 -1.09 5.06 7.09
N ALA A 161 -0.90 4.24 6.05
CA ALA A 161 0.42 3.96 5.50
C ALA A 161 1.11 5.24 4.99
N LEU A 162 0.38 6.11 4.29
CA LEU A 162 0.93 7.36 3.79
C LEU A 162 1.31 8.32 4.93
N LEU A 163 0.42 8.54 5.90
CA LEU A 163 0.67 9.49 6.97
C LEU A 163 1.70 8.98 7.98
N SER A 164 1.51 7.74 8.46
CA SER A 164 2.28 7.23 9.59
C SER A 164 3.58 6.55 9.19
N ASP A 165 3.59 5.85 8.03
CA ASP A 165 4.76 5.09 7.63
C ASP A 165 5.58 5.84 6.55
N MET A 166 4.94 6.38 5.51
CA MET A 166 5.64 7.06 4.42
C MET A 166 6.08 8.49 4.76
N LEU A 167 5.16 9.33 5.25
CA LEU A 167 5.48 10.66 5.76
C LEU A 167 6.03 10.62 7.20
N GLY A 168 5.91 9.49 7.86
CA GLY A 168 6.52 9.20 9.14
C GLY A 168 5.96 9.98 10.32
N VAL A 169 4.73 10.47 10.25
CA VAL A 169 4.14 11.33 11.28
C VAL A 169 3.29 10.50 12.25
N VAL A 170 3.83 10.22 13.41
CA VAL A 170 3.20 9.34 14.42
C VAL A 170 3.07 10.05 15.76
N ARG A 171 1.85 10.13 16.29
CA ARG A 171 1.61 10.64 17.66
C ARG A 171 1.63 9.52 18.69
N ARG A 172 2.36 9.75 19.77
CA ARG A 172 2.33 8.91 20.99
C ARG A 172 2.12 9.80 22.20
N GLY A 173 0.93 9.74 22.78
CA GLY A 173 0.55 10.62 23.90
C GLY A 173 0.55 12.10 23.46
N ASP A 174 1.36 12.89 24.13
CA ASP A 174 1.59 14.33 23.90
C ASP A 174 2.86 14.62 23.04
N ARG A 175 3.36 13.61 22.34
CA ARG A 175 4.54 13.75 21.50
C ARG A 175 4.29 13.31 20.06
N LEU A 176 4.88 14.06 19.12
CA LEU A 176 4.85 13.78 17.70
C LEU A 176 6.23 13.33 17.23
N PHE A 177 6.30 12.13 16.69
CA PHE A 177 7.50 11.55 16.10
C PHE A 177 7.46 11.75 14.59
N ILE A 178 8.60 12.03 13.98
CA ILE A 178 8.75 12.27 12.55
C ILE A 178 9.89 11.39 12.05
N SER A 179 9.54 10.38 11.25
CA SER A 179 10.50 9.41 10.72
C SER A 179 10.07 8.97 9.31
N PRO A 180 10.33 9.80 8.29
CA PRO A 180 9.85 9.55 6.93
C PRO A 180 10.57 8.40 6.24
N CYS A 181 9.84 7.71 5.36
CA CYS A 181 10.35 6.78 4.37
C CYS A 181 9.81 7.19 2.99
N THR A 182 10.39 8.22 2.40
CA THR A 182 9.90 8.82 1.15
C THR A 182 11.04 9.45 0.35
N GLY A 183 10.85 9.56 -0.96
CA GLY A 183 11.73 10.29 -1.87
C GLY A 183 11.32 11.76 -2.08
N PHE A 184 10.38 12.31 -1.31
CA PHE A 184 10.06 13.73 -1.40
C PHE A 184 11.21 14.58 -0.85
N GLU A 185 11.64 15.59 -1.64
CA GLU A 185 12.68 16.52 -1.21
C GLU A 185 12.21 17.40 -0.06
N GLU A 186 10.96 17.81 -0.08
CA GLU A 186 10.33 18.62 0.97
C GLU A 186 8.83 18.31 1.01
N TYR A 187 8.27 18.31 2.21
CA TYR A 187 6.83 18.31 2.42
C TYR A 187 6.46 19.01 3.73
N THR A 188 5.22 19.49 3.82
CA THR A 188 4.69 20.15 5.02
C THR A 188 3.45 19.41 5.51
N VAL A 189 3.44 19.07 6.79
CA VAL A 189 2.28 18.49 7.48
C VAL A 189 1.67 19.54 8.39
N ARG A 190 0.35 19.72 8.28
CA ARG A 190 -0.43 20.52 9.23
C ARG A 190 -1.15 19.59 10.19
N TYR A 191 -0.74 19.61 11.44
CA TYR A 191 -1.25 18.75 12.49
C TYR A 191 -1.97 19.56 13.56
N ARG A 192 -3.23 19.21 13.85
CA ARG A 192 -3.99 19.84 14.93
C ARG A 192 -3.88 19.03 16.21
N PHE A 193 -3.55 19.69 17.31
CA PHE A 193 -3.57 19.10 18.64
C PHE A 193 -4.39 20.01 19.57
N GLY A 194 -5.60 19.55 19.94
CA GLY A 194 -6.55 20.41 20.65
C GLY A 194 -6.89 21.68 19.86
N GLY A 195 -6.69 22.85 20.46
CA GLY A 195 -6.82 24.17 19.84
C GLY A 195 -5.59 24.63 19.07
N ALA A 196 -4.44 23.99 19.30
CA ALA A 196 -3.18 24.37 18.65
C ALA A 196 -3.03 23.76 17.26
N MET A 197 -2.28 24.46 16.39
CA MET A 197 -1.93 24.01 15.03
C MET A 197 -0.41 23.93 14.88
N TYR A 198 0.08 22.79 14.45
CA TYR A 198 1.50 22.54 14.15
C TYR A 198 1.70 22.47 12.64
N GLU A 199 2.57 23.32 12.12
CA GLU A 199 3.04 23.30 10.73
C GLU A 199 4.48 22.76 10.74
N ILE A 200 4.64 21.53 10.20
CA ILE A 200 5.90 20.79 10.27
C ILE A 200 6.43 20.64 8.86
N THR A 201 7.57 21.26 8.59
CA THR A 201 8.28 21.14 7.31
C THR A 201 9.43 20.16 7.45
N VAL A 202 9.42 19.12 6.63
CA VAL A 202 10.46 18.07 6.59
C VAL A 202 11.21 18.19 5.28
N ARG A 203 12.56 18.17 5.35
CA ARG A 203 13.44 18.33 4.19
C ARG A 203 14.43 17.19 4.06
N GLY A 204 14.62 16.71 2.82
CA GLY A 204 15.65 15.72 2.50
C GLY A 204 15.52 14.39 3.23
N GLY A 205 14.31 14.02 3.64
CA GLY A 205 14.09 12.79 4.42
C GLY A 205 14.63 12.88 5.86
N ALA A 206 14.83 14.06 6.39
CA ALA A 206 15.32 14.27 7.76
C ALA A 206 14.37 13.68 8.80
N HIS A 207 14.94 13.19 9.88
CA HIS A 207 14.19 12.65 11.02
C HIS A 207 14.08 13.71 12.13
N GLY A 208 12.92 13.76 12.79
CA GLY A 208 12.72 14.58 13.97
C GLY A 208 13.52 14.07 15.18
N PRO A 209 13.48 14.82 16.30
CA PRO A 209 14.18 14.43 17.52
C PRO A 209 13.71 13.05 18.03
N GLU A 210 14.64 12.25 18.57
CA GLU A 210 14.35 10.90 19.07
C GLU A 210 13.28 10.89 20.17
N GLU A 211 13.28 11.91 21.03
CA GLU A 211 12.28 12.08 22.08
C GLU A 211 10.91 12.55 21.55
N GLY A 212 10.83 12.88 20.25
CA GLY A 212 9.66 13.45 19.62
C GLY A 212 9.44 14.93 20.00
N VAL A 213 8.67 15.63 19.17
CA VAL A 213 8.26 17.01 19.41
C VAL A 213 7.13 17.02 20.44
N ALA A 214 7.29 17.78 21.55
CA ALA A 214 6.24 17.95 22.54
C ALA A 214 5.07 18.76 21.95
N LEU A 215 3.85 18.26 22.15
CA LEU A 215 2.61 18.91 21.74
C LEU A 215 1.97 19.60 22.95
N VAL A 216 1.59 20.86 22.78
CA VAL A 216 0.91 21.68 23.79
C VAL A 216 -0.40 22.17 23.19
N ASP A 217 -1.48 22.08 23.97
CA ASP A 217 -2.80 22.59 23.61
C ASP A 217 -2.96 24.02 24.15
N ASP A 218 -2.30 24.98 23.51
CA ASP A 218 -2.27 26.39 23.93
C ASP A 218 -3.04 27.33 22.98
N GLY A 219 -3.67 26.76 21.95
CA GLY A 219 -4.42 27.52 20.94
C GLY A 219 -3.56 28.29 19.95
N LEU A 220 -2.22 28.11 19.97
CA LEU A 220 -1.28 28.84 19.14
C LEU A 220 -0.91 28.09 17.85
N HIS A 221 -0.19 28.80 16.99
CA HIS A 221 0.39 28.26 15.77
C HIS A 221 1.89 28.02 15.98
N HIS A 222 2.30 26.75 15.87
CA HIS A 222 3.68 26.31 16.03
C HIS A 222 4.27 25.96 14.65
N ARG A 223 5.49 26.40 14.38
CA ARG A 223 6.26 25.98 13.20
C ARG A 223 7.45 25.16 13.63
N ILE A 224 7.65 24.03 12.96
CA ILE A 224 8.72 23.08 13.21
C ILE A 224 9.40 22.78 11.88
N GLU A 225 10.72 22.87 11.86
CA GLU A 225 11.54 22.43 10.74
C GLU A 225 12.34 21.18 11.16
N VAL A 226 12.34 20.17 10.28
CA VAL A 226 13.02 18.89 10.45
C VAL A 226 13.90 18.61 9.24
#